data_06a44ae0b6cdce5e3e5a696afcb1d7aa
#
_entry.id   06a44ae0b6cdce5e3e5a696afcb1d7aa
#
_cell.length_a   1.000
_cell.length_b   1.000
_cell.length_c   1.000
_cell.angle_alpha   90.00
_cell.angle_beta   90.00
_cell.angle_gamma   90.00
#
_symmetry.space_group_name_H-M   'P 1'
#
loop_
_entity.id
_entity.type
_entity.pdbx_description
1 polymer ?
#
loop_
_entity_poly.entity_id
_entity_poly.type
_entity_poly.pdbx_seq_one_letter_code
_entity_poly.pdbx_strand_id
1 'polypeptide(L)'
;SDKVATIASIIAKDKKIRKLVHAFQLKCAYNPPKKYAGSCLDGRDICSVIVPDADIKLFITANLKTRAFRRYKELKAKNKNISYQEVLKSLKRRDKSDTYRKISPLKKTKDSILLNTSNLSIRRCFLKIKKIIDRKIIT
;
A
#
# COMPACT_ATOMS: atom_id res chain seq x y z
N SER A 1 2.55 -12.20 8.38
CA SER A 1 2.27 -13.54 7.85
C SER A 1 1.10 -13.45 6.88
N ASP A 2 0.97 -14.39 5.93
CA ASP A 2 -0.14 -14.39 4.97
C ASP A 2 -1.50 -14.60 5.67
N LYS A 3 -1.53 -15.31 6.80
CA LYS A 3 -2.70 -15.41 7.68
C LYS A 3 -3.15 -14.01 8.18
N VAL A 4 -2.22 -13.18 8.65
CA VAL A 4 -2.53 -11.81 9.08
C VAL A 4 -3.07 -10.98 7.92
N ALA A 5 -2.47 -11.06 6.74
CA ALA A 5 -2.93 -10.33 5.57
C ALA A 5 -4.33 -10.78 5.11
N THR A 6 -4.64 -12.07 5.21
CA THR A 6 -5.96 -12.62 4.90
C THR A 6 -7.00 -12.16 5.92
N ILE A 7 -6.70 -12.26 7.21
CA ILE A 7 -7.58 -11.78 8.30
C ILE A 7 -7.81 -10.27 8.15
N ALA A 8 -6.77 -9.47 7.95
CA ALA A 8 -6.89 -8.04 7.72
C ALA A 8 -7.80 -7.71 6.53
N SER A 9 -7.72 -8.48 5.44
CA SER A 9 -8.59 -8.31 4.28
C SER A 9 -10.07 -8.63 4.57
N ILE A 10 -10.34 -9.58 5.45
CA ILE A 10 -11.70 -9.94 5.90
C ILE A 10 -12.24 -8.84 6.82
N ILE A 11 -11.48 -8.46 7.83
CA ILE A 11 -11.81 -7.43 8.82
C ILE A 11 -12.04 -6.07 8.15
N ALA A 12 -11.26 -5.75 7.12
CA ALA A 12 -11.41 -4.51 6.36
C ALA A 12 -12.78 -4.36 5.65
N LYS A 13 -13.62 -5.38 5.63
CA LYS A 13 -15.00 -5.33 5.12
C LYS A 13 -16.02 -4.98 6.20
N ASP A 14 -15.68 -5.11 7.47
CA ASP A 14 -16.56 -4.78 8.59
C ASP A 14 -16.62 -3.26 8.81
N LYS A 15 -17.84 -2.70 8.77
CA LYS A 15 -18.08 -1.25 8.90
C LYS A 15 -17.71 -0.70 10.28
N LYS A 16 -17.95 -1.46 11.36
CA LYS A 16 -17.66 -1.00 12.74
C LYS A 16 -16.15 -0.95 12.97
N ILE A 17 -15.45 -2.01 12.57
CA ILE A 17 -13.99 -2.06 12.68
C ILE A 17 -13.34 -0.99 11.80
N ARG A 18 -13.85 -0.78 10.58
CA ARG A 18 -13.37 0.32 9.73
C ARG A 18 -13.52 1.68 10.37
N LYS A 19 -14.64 1.98 11.06
CA LYS A 19 -14.85 3.25 11.75
C LYS A 19 -13.79 3.49 12.83
N LEU A 20 -13.46 2.46 13.62
CA LEU A 20 -12.41 2.54 14.65
C LEU A 20 -11.02 2.75 14.03
N VAL A 21 -10.67 1.94 13.02
CA VAL A 21 -9.39 2.04 12.30
C VAL A 21 -9.27 3.38 11.59
N HIS A 22 -10.34 3.90 10.99
CA HIS A 22 -10.36 5.20 10.32
C HIS A 22 -10.02 6.34 11.28
N ALA A 23 -10.65 6.38 12.45
CA ALA A 23 -10.33 7.40 13.45
C ALA A 23 -8.84 7.36 13.87
N PHE A 24 -8.29 6.17 14.06
CA PHE A 24 -6.86 6.00 14.33
C PHE A 24 -5.97 6.47 13.16
N GLN A 25 -6.33 6.12 11.93
CA GLN A 25 -5.59 6.54 10.73
C GLN A 25 -5.59 8.07 10.56
N LEU A 26 -6.74 8.73 10.78
CA LEU A 26 -6.83 10.20 10.77
C LEU A 26 -5.94 10.82 11.85
N LYS A 27 -5.97 10.28 13.06
CA LYS A 27 -5.08 10.75 14.14
C LYS A 27 -3.60 10.62 13.72
N CYS A 28 -3.19 9.50 13.15
CA CYS A 28 -1.82 9.32 12.66
C CYS A 28 -1.47 10.27 11.51
N ALA A 29 -2.43 10.56 10.62
CA ALA A 29 -2.21 11.42 9.46
C ALA A 29 -2.00 12.88 9.86
N TYR A 30 -2.94 13.42 10.65
CA TYR A 30 -3.00 14.86 10.93
C TYR A 30 -2.35 15.28 12.24
N ASN A 31 -2.07 14.33 13.14
CA ASN A 31 -1.43 14.61 14.43
C ASN A 31 -0.18 13.73 14.63
N PRO A 32 0.84 13.85 13.79
CA PRO A 32 2.09 13.12 13.98
C PRO A 32 2.78 13.60 15.28
N PRO A 33 3.58 12.75 15.94
CA PRO A 33 4.37 13.19 17.09
C PRO A 33 5.25 14.39 16.71
N LYS A 34 5.38 15.38 17.60
CA LYS A 34 6.07 16.67 17.38
C LYS A 34 7.49 16.58 16.80
N LYS A 35 8.17 15.44 16.99
CA LYS A 35 9.51 15.20 16.44
C LYS A 35 9.54 14.90 14.93
N TYR A 36 8.39 14.74 14.29
CA TYR A 36 8.27 14.45 12.85
C TYR A 36 7.57 15.60 12.12
N ALA A 37 8.05 15.92 10.95
CA ALA A 37 7.47 16.96 10.08
C ALA A 37 6.17 16.54 9.39
N GLY A 38 5.79 15.26 9.46
CA GLY A 38 4.58 14.75 8.82
C GLY A 38 4.42 13.25 8.97
N SER A 39 3.44 12.70 8.27
CA SER A 39 3.07 11.28 8.30
C SER A 39 3.19 10.64 6.92
N CYS A 40 3.52 9.35 6.92
CA CYS A 40 3.46 8.52 5.71
C CYS A 40 2.54 7.34 5.96
N LEU A 41 1.45 7.25 5.21
CA LEU A 41 0.46 6.19 5.34
C LEU A 41 0.52 5.25 4.13
N ASP A 42 0.48 3.94 4.40
CA ASP A 42 0.37 2.90 3.37
C ASP A 42 -0.98 2.19 3.44
N GLY A 43 -1.66 2.06 2.31
CA GLY A 43 -2.95 1.36 2.24
C GLY A 43 -3.53 1.33 0.83
N ARG A 44 -4.78 0.89 0.73
CA ARG A 44 -5.49 0.74 -0.55
C ARG A 44 -6.38 1.93 -0.89
N ASP A 45 -6.86 2.62 0.11
CA ASP A 45 -7.84 3.69 0.04
C ASP A 45 -7.37 4.97 0.74
N ILE A 46 -6.08 5.07 1.07
CA ILE A 46 -5.53 6.24 1.77
C ILE A 46 -5.81 7.51 0.98
N CYS A 47 -5.38 7.58 -0.27
CA CYS A 47 -5.52 8.78 -1.09
C CYS A 47 -6.95 9.04 -1.58
N SER A 48 -7.84 8.04 -1.55
CA SER A 48 -9.21 8.16 -2.07
C SER A 48 -10.27 8.35 -0.99
N VAL A 49 -10.00 7.93 0.25
CA VAL A 49 -10.99 7.92 1.35
C VAL A 49 -10.45 8.47 2.65
N ILE A 50 -9.24 8.06 3.06
CA ILE A 50 -8.71 8.36 4.40
C ILE A 50 -8.13 9.78 4.47
N VAL A 51 -7.23 10.11 3.54
CA VAL A 51 -6.55 11.41 3.46
C VAL A 51 -6.60 11.93 2.02
N PRO A 52 -7.79 12.33 1.56
CA PRO A 52 -7.97 12.80 0.18
C PRO A 52 -7.30 14.15 -0.10
N ASP A 53 -6.87 14.85 0.91
CA ASP A 53 -6.16 16.13 0.89
C ASP A 53 -4.65 16.00 1.15
N ALA A 54 -4.09 14.77 1.13
CA ALA A 54 -2.66 14.56 1.32
C ALA A 54 -1.82 15.38 0.32
N ASP A 55 -0.75 16.01 0.80
CA ASP A 55 0.18 16.82 -0.01
C ASP A 55 0.80 16.02 -1.16
N ILE A 56 1.12 14.77 -0.90
CA ILE A 56 1.72 13.87 -1.88
C ILE A 56 0.97 12.54 -1.91
N LYS A 57 0.41 12.22 -3.06
CA LYS A 57 -0.32 10.98 -3.31
C LYS A 57 0.43 10.12 -4.31
N LEU A 58 0.89 8.96 -3.86
CA LEU A 58 1.61 8.01 -4.70
C LEU A 58 0.74 6.77 -4.96
N PHE A 59 0.49 6.47 -6.22
CA PHE A 59 -0.08 5.18 -6.62
C PHE A 59 1.05 4.27 -7.10
N ILE A 60 1.55 3.43 -6.17
CA ILE A 60 2.67 2.53 -6.45
C ILE A 60 2.16 1.23 -7.03
N THR A 61 2.72 0.82 -8.16
CA THR A 61 2.35 -0.42 -8.84
C THR A 61 3.58 -1.19 -9.32
N ALA A 62 3.39 -2.46 -9.59
CA ALA A 62 4.32 -3.31 -10.34
C ALA A 62 3.52 -4.45 -10.99
N ASN A 63 4.06 -5.04 -12.06
CA ASN A 63 3.41 -6.18 -12.68
C ASN A 63 3.32 -7.38 -11.70
N LEU A 64 2.30 -8.20 -11.90
CA LEU A 64 1.97 -9.30 -10.99
C LEU A 64 3.14 -10.29 -10.82
N LYS A 65 3.83 -10.62 -11.91
CA LYS A 65 4.97 -11.57 -11.88
C LYS A 65 6.12 -11.03 -11.03
N THR A 66 6.48 -9.75 -11.18
CA THR A 66 7.52 -9.10 -10.36
C THR A 66 7.14 -9.07 -8.87
N ARG A 67 5.89 -8.73 -8.55
CA ARG A 67 5.41 -8.73 -7.15
C ARG A 67 5.42 -10.14 -6.55
N ALA A 68 4.98 -11.14 -7.32
CA ALA A 68 5.00 -12.52 -6.91
C ALA A 68 6.42 -13.03 -6.65
N PHE A 69 7.36 -12.68 -7.53
CA PHE A 69 8.76 -13.06 -7.37
C PHE A 69 9.42 -12.42 -6.14
N ARG A 70 9.19 -11.11 -5.92
CA ARG A 70 9.67 -10.41 -4.71
C ARG A 70 9.12 -11.07 -3.45
N ARG A 71 7.83 -11.34 -3.42
CA ARG A 71 7.17 -11.98 -2.27
C ARG A 71 7.63 -13.41 -2.05
N TYR A 72 7.80 -14.17 -3.12
CA TYR A 72 8.34 -15.53 -3.05
C TYR A 72 9.75 -15.54 -2.43
N LYS A 73 10.65 -14.66 -2.88
CA LYS A 73 11.99 -14.54 -2.27
C LYS A 73 11.95 -14.18 -0.78
N GLU A 74 11.09 -13.24 -0.40
CA GLU A 74 10.90 -12.86 1.00
C GLU A 74 10.43 -14.04 1.87
N LEU A 75 9.49 -14.82 1.37
CA LEU A 75 8.94 -15.98 2.09
C LEU A 75 9.96 -17.12 2.19
N LYS A 76 10.71 -17.36 1.13
CA LYS A 76 11.82 -18.35 1.13
C LYS A 76 12.92 -17.97 2.12
N ALA A 77 13.31 -16.70 2.18
CA ALA A 77 14.30 -16.22 3.15
C ALA A 77 13.84 -16.40 4.61
N LYS A 78 12.53 -16.52 4.85
CA LYS A 78 11.94 -16.83 6.17
C LYS A 78 11.68 -18.34 6.37
N ASN A 79 12.36 -19.19 5.64
CA ASN A 79 12.25 -20.66 5.69
C ASN A 79 10.81 -21.18 5.53
N LYS A 80 9.97 -20.49 4.75
CA LYS A 80 8.61 -20.95 4.47
C LYS A 80 8.62 -21.90 3.29
N ASN A 81 8.04 -23.08 3.49
CA ASN A 81 7.80 -24.01 2.39
C ASN A 81 6.59 -23.54 1.59
N ILE A 82 6.85 -22.78 0.54
CA ILE A 82 5.82 -22.23 -0.37
C ILE A 82 6.36 -22.21 -1.79
N SER A 83 5.50 -22.50 -2.76
CA SER A 83 5.83 -22.41 -4.18
C SER A 83 5.58 -21.01 -4.75
N TYR A 84 6.27 -20.68 -5.83
CA TYR A 84 6.02 -19.43 -6.58
C TYR A 84 4.58 -19.38 -7.10
N GLN A 85 4.01 -20.51 -7.55
CA GLN A 85 2.66 -20.57 -8.08
C GLN A 85 1.60 -20.26 -7.01
N GLU A 86 1.78 -20.73 -5.79
CA GLU A 86 0.89 -20.41 -4.67
C GLU A 86 0.92 -18.91 -4.37
N VAL A 87 2.11 -18.31 -4.34
CA VAL A 87 2.27 -16.85 -4.13
C VAL A 87 1.59 -16.06 -5.25
N LEU A 88 1.80 -16.45 -6.50
CA LEU A 88 1.19 -15.82 -7.67
C LEU A 88 -0.35 -15.87 -7.61
N LYS A 89 -0.91 -17.05 -7.33
CA LYS A 89 -2.36 -17.26 -7.18
C LYS A 89 -2.94 -16.44 -6.03
N SER A 90 -2.24 -16.41 -4.90
CA SER A 90 -2.66 -15.63 -3.73
C SER A 90 -2.69 -14.13 -4.03
N LEU A 91 -1.65 -13.59 -4.66
CA LEU A 91 -1.59 -12.17 -5.04
C LEU A 91 -2.67 -11.82 -6.06
N LYS A 92 -2.89 -12.64 -7.10
CA LYS A 92 -3.94 -12.41 -8.09
C LYS A 92 -5.33 -12.33 -7.45
N ARG A 93 -5.62 -13.25 -6.51
CA ARG A 93 -6.90 -13.25 -5.76
C ARG A 93 -7.04 -11.99 -4.91
N ARG A 94 -5.97 -11.57 -4.23
CA ARG A 94 -5.96 -10.38 -3.40
C ARG A 94 -6.17 -9.11 -4.23
N ASP A 95 -5.45 -8.97 -5.35
CA ASP A 95 -5.62 -7.82 -6.25
C ASP A 95 -7.07 -7.70 -6.74
N LYS A 96 -7.67 -8.83 -7.14
CA LYS A 96 -9.08 -8.86 -7.53
C LYS A 96 -9.98 -8.40 -6.38
N SER A 97 -9.75 -8.92 -5.17
CA SER A 97 -10.53 -8.52 -3.98
C SER A 97 -10.37 -7.03 -3.67
N ASP A 98 -9.14 -6.50 -3.68
CA ASP A 98 -8.87 -5.10 -3.37
C ASP A 98 -9.46 -4.14 -4.41
N THR A 99 -9.48 -4.54 -5.68
CA THR A 99 -10.01 -3.70 -6.78
C THR A 99 -11.54 -3.69 -6.83
N TYR A 100 -12.19 -4.85 -6.62
CA TYR A 100 -13.64 -5.00 -6.84
C TYR A 100 -14.47 -5.01 -5.56
N ARG A 101 -13.88 -4.80 -4.39
CA ARG A 101 -14.66 -4.69 -3.15
C ARG A 101 -15.56 -3.46 -3.17
N LYS A 102 -16.78 -3.62 -2.64
CA LYS A 102 -17.79 -2.54 -2.60
C LYS A 102 -17.39 -1.37 -1.72
N ILE A 103 -16.64 -1.63 -0.64
CA ILE A 103 -16.24 -0.62 0.35
C ILE A 103 -14.76 -0.31 0.17
N SER A 104 -14.43 0.94 -0.08
CA SER A 104 -13.04 1.46 -0.20
C SER A 104 -12.16 0.63 -1.15
N PRO A 105 -12.55 0.46 -2.43
CA PRO A 105 -11.74 -0.27 -3.39
C PRO A 105 -10.40 0.42 -3.65
N LEU A 106 -9.42 -0.36 -4.10
CA LEU A 106 -8.16 0.19 -4.59
C LEU A 106 -8.41 1.03 -5.85
N LYS A 107 -8.25 2.34 -5.73
CA LYS A 107 -8.43 3.29 -6.84
C LYS A 107 -7.25 4.26 -6.92
N LYS A 108 -6.78 4.51 -8.13
CA LYS A 108 -5.89 5.63 -8.43
C LYS A 108 -6.73 6.91 -8.48
N THR A 109 -6.39 7.92 -7.71
CA THR A 109 -7.02 9.24 -7.81
C THR A 109 -6.41 10.03 -8.98
N LYS A 110 -7.14 11.05 -9.46
CA LYS A 110 -6.68 11.86 -10.62
C LYS A 110 -5.36 12.56 -10.34
N ASP A 111 -5.18 13.02 -9.12
CA ASP A 111 -4.02 13.75 -8.60
C ASP A 111 -2.90 12.84 -8.05
N SER A 112 -3.08 11.52 -8.09
CA SER A 112 -2.02 10.58 -7.69
C SER A 112 -0.93 10.44 -8.75
N ILE A 113 0.31 10.52 -8.31
CA ILE A 113 1.49 10.24 -9.12
C ILE A 113 1.64 8.73 -9.27
N LEU A 114 1.56 8.23 -10.49
CA LEU A 114 1.75 6.81 -10.79
C LEU A 114 3.24 6.46 -10.77
N LEU A 115 3.63 5.51 -9.92
CA LEU A 115 4.99 4.98 -9.87
C LEU A 115 4.99 3.47 -10.17
N ASN A 116 5.36 3.10 -11.39
CA ASN A 116 5.57 1.69 -11.75
C ASN A 116 6.98 1.25 -11.32
N THR A 117 7.04 0.28 -10.41
CA THR A 117 8.27 -0.23 -9.83
C THR A 117 8.70 -1.58 -10.41
N SER A 118 8.08 -2.07 -11.50
CA SER A 118 8.35 -3.40 -12.08
C SER A 118 9.83 -3.62 -12.36
N ASN A 119 10.51 -2.63 -12.93
CA ASN A 119 11.91 -2.68 -13.32
C ASN A 119 12.82 -1.82 -12.43
N LEU A 120 12.37 -1.50 -11.21
CA LEU A 120 13.16 -0.69 -10.28
C LEU A 120 13.73 -1.56 -9.16
N SER A 121 15.00 -1.32 -8.83
CA SER A 121 15.58 -1.76 -7.55
C SER A 121 14.99 -0.92 -6.40
N ILE A 122 15.11 -1.42 -5.17
CA ILE A 122 14.67 -0.70 -3.97
C ILE A 122 15.33 0.69 -3.91
N ARG A 123 16.65 0.78 -4.15
CA ARG A 123 17.39 2.05 -4.16
C ARG A 123 16.86 3.02 -5.22
N ARG A 124 16.63 2.55 -6.45
CA ARG A 124 16.08 3.40 -7.52
C ARG A 124 14.65 3.85 -7.23
N CYS A 125 13.84 2.98 -6.63
CA CYS A 125 12.49 3.34 -6.18
C CYS A 125 12.54 4.44 -5.11
N PHE A 126 13.37 4.26 -4.09
CA PHE A 126 13.59 5.24 -3.03
C PHE A 126 14.02 6.61 -3.58
N LEU A 127 15.03 6.65 -4.46
CA LEU A 127 15.53 7.91 -5.05
C LEU A 127 14.45 8.62 -5.87
N LYS A 128 13.60 7.88 -6.61
CA LYS A 128 12.47 8.47 -7.33
C LYS A 128 11.45 9.08 -6.39
N ILE A 129 11.08 8.36 -5.33
CA ILE A 129 10.13 8.86 -4.32
C ILE A 129 10.71 10.09 -3.62
N LYS A 130 11.96 10.01 -3.18
CA LYS A 130 12.66 11.15 -2.56
C LYS A 130 12.61 12.39 -3.45
N LYS A 131 12.94 12.26 -4.75
CA LYS A 131 12.89 13.39 -5.69
C LYS A 131 11.49 13.99 -5.83
N ILE A 132 10.43 13.18 -5.74
CA ILE A 132 9.04 13.67 -5.77
C ILE A 132 8.74 14.48 -4.50
N ILE A 133 9.15 13.96 -3.35
CA ILE A 133 8.95 14.59 -2.05
C ILE A 133 9.72 15.91 -1.97
N ASP A 134 11.02 15.89 -2.30
CA ASP A 134 11.88 17.09 -2.25
C ASP A 134 11.31 18.23 -3.09
N ARG A 135 10.81 17.93 -4.30
CA ARG A 135 10.19 18.93 -5.17
C ARG A 135 8.93 19.58 -4.59
N LYS A 136 8.18 18.84 -3.78
CA LYS A 136 6.92 19.33 -3.22
C LYS A 136 7.14 20.10 -1.91
N ILE A 137 8.19 19.77 -1.16
CA ILE A 137 8.51 20.42 0.12
C ILE A 137 9.32 21.70 -0.08
N ILE A 138 10.13 21.79 -1.15
CA ILE A 138 11.00 22.93 -1.43
C ILE A 138 10.25 24.06 -2.20
N THR A 139 9.04 23.75 -2.69
CA THR A 139 8.16 24.74 -3.33
C THR A 139 7.22 25.37 -2.34
#